data_a53faa33d2b98de2bc9a99c6b101355c
#
_entry.id   a53faa33d2b98de2bc9a99c6b101355c
#
_cell.length_a   1.000
_cell.length_b   1.000
_cell.length_c   1.000
_cell.angle_alpha   90.00
_cell.angle_beta   90.00
_cell.angle_gamma   90.00
#
_symmetry.space_group_name_H-M   'P 1'
#
loop_
_entity.id
_entity.type
_entity.pdbx_description
1 polymer ?
#
loop_
_entity_poly.entity_id
_entity_poly.type
_entity_poly.pdbx_seq_one_letter_code
_entity_poly.pdbx_strand_id
1 'polypeptide(L)'
;MEKQFQEVFPDLRIEGGMAELLDTVEVSRVSINKKKDLLRIYVVSHQWIHKKYIYQLERQIEEQLFSNVPLRVKIIERFYLSRQYTPENFLEVYRPSILLELKNHSVFLNHLFSTAEITFPETNKMHLVLVDSVVAKEREEELVHILEKIFCERCGFDLIVETEMRKPEGESRAMRNSELRIREEVRHVLAHTHYGEMLGEKEQNRMEEQAEAAGEQPKAAAAAKDGEAKKEKAADGGRGKGFSGGGRGSFKKGKGS
;
A
#
# COMPACT_ATOMS: atom_id res chain seq x y z
N MET A 1 8.10 -35.85 -7.88
CA MET A 1 9.42 -35.92 -8.53
C MET A 1 9.57 -34.62 -9.32
N GLU A 2 10.58 -33.86 -8.99
CA GLU A 2 10.98 -32.69 -9.76
C GLU A 2 11.63 -33.17 -11.06
N LYS A 3 11.36 -32.46 -12.15
CA LYS A 3 11.89 -32.78 -13.48
C LYS A 3 12.65 -31.59 -14.02
N GLN A 4 13.68 -31.84 -14.77
CA GLN A 4 14.41 -30.77 -15.46
C GLN A 4 13.46 -29.99 -16.36
N PHE A 5 13.69 -28.67 -16.46
CA PHE A 5 12.79 -27.79 -17.19
C PHE A 5 12.63 -28.21 -18.66
N GLN A 6 13.71 -28.63 -19.30
CA GLN A 6 13.71 -29.09 -20.71
C GLN A 6 12.97 -30.43 -20.90
N GLU A 7 12.93 -31.30 -19.88
CA GLU A 7 12.14 -32.54 -19.95
C GLU A 7 10.64 -32.28 -19.93
N VAL A 8 10.22 -31.18 -19.26
CA VAL A 8 8.79 -30.81 -19.19
C VAL A 8 8.35 -30.05 -20.43
N PHE A 9 9.27 -29.29 -21.06
CA PHE A 9 9.01 -28.48 -22.24
C PHE A 9 10.00 -28.80 -23.38
N PRO A 10 10.00 -30.03 -23.95
CA PRO A 10 10.99 -30.46 -24.90
C PRO A 10 10.91 -29.71 -26.25
N ASP A 11 9.75 -29.18 -26.61
CA ASP A 11 9.53 -28.46 -27.87
C ASP A 11 9.88 -26.97 -27.77
N LEU A 12 10.21 -26.49 -26.57
CA LEU A 12 10.57 -25.10 -26.37
C LEU A 12 12.00 -24.81 -26.81
N ARG A 13 12.16 -23.93 -27.77
CA ARG A 13 13.48 -23.53 -28.28
C ARG A 13 13.99 -22.35 -27.47
N ILE A 14 15.10 -22.58 -26.78
CA ILE A 14 15.76 -21.58 -25.94
C ILE A 14 17.18 -21.45 -26.42
N GLU A 15 17.63 -20.23 -26.65
CA GLU A 15 18.96 -19.95 -27.19
C GLU A 15 19.86 -19.22 -26.20
N GLY A 16 21.17 -19.45 -26.30
CA GLY A 16 22.19 -18.73 -25.56
C GLY A 16 22.22 -18.99 -24.06
N GLY A 17 22.67 -18.03 -23.28
CA GLY A 17 22.89 -18.16 -21.84
C GLY A 17 21.63 -18.48 -21.00
N MET A 18 20.44 -18.37 -21.60
CA MET A 18 19.21 -18.81 -20.94
C MET A 18 19.08 -20.33 -20.94
N ALA A 19 19.58 -21.03 -21.96
CA ALA A 19 19.57 -22.48 -22.01
C ALA A 19 20.44 -23.07 -20.89
N GLU A 20 21.66 -22.55 -20.71
CA GLU A 20 22.56 -22.94 -19.60
C GLU A 20 21.94 -22.67 -18.22
N LEU A 21 21.22 -21.57 -18.09
CA LEU A 21 20.53 -21.25 -16.84
C LEU A 21 19.41 -22.25 -16.53
N LEU A 22 18.66 -22.67 -17.54
CA LEU A 22 17.54 -23.60 -17.38
C LEU A 22 17.97 -25.05 -17.14
N ASP A 23 19.22 -25.41 -17.46
CA ASP A 23 19.80 -26.71 -17.09
C ASP A 23 19.87 -26.89 -15.57
N THR A 24 19.85 -25.79 -14.80
CA THR A 24 19.86 -25.81 -13.34
C THR A 24 18.48 -25.61 -12.70
N VAL A 25 17.43 -25.57 -13.51
CA VAL A 25 16.06 -25.31 -13.08
C VAL A 25 15.20 -26.55 -13.16
N GLU A 26 14.54 -26.86 -12.07
CA GLU A 26 13.62 -27.99 -11.97
C GLU A 26 12.17 -27.50 -11.91
N VAL A 27 11.29 -28.22 -12.58
CA VAL A 27 9.84 -27.98 -12.52
C VAL A 27 9.25 -28.90 -11.44
N SER A 28 8.74 -28.30 -10.39
CA SER A 28 8.10 -29.02 -9.29
C SER A 28 6.64 -29.31 -9.57
N ARG A 29 5.96 -28.39 -10.26
CA ARG A 29 4.54 -28.50 -10.55
C ARG A 29 4.14 -27.63 -11.73
N VAL A 30 3.16 -28.11 -12.52
CA VAL A 30 2.45 -27.32 -13.52
C VAL A 30 0.95 -27.36 -13.20
N SER A 31 0.27 -26.24 -13.25
CA SER A 31 -1.16 -26.15 -12.97
C SER A 31 -1.84 -25.12 -13.86
N ILE A 32 -3.06 -25.42 -14.27
CA ILE A 32 -3.89 -24.50 -15.02
C ILE A 32 -5.06 -24.07 -14.14
N ASN A 33 -5.52 -22.84 -14.25
CA ASN A 33 -6.67 -22.36 -13.50
C ASN A 33 -7.97 -22.94 -14.07
N LYS A 34 -9.10 -22.79 -13.33
CA LYS A 34 -10.41 -23.34 -13.72
C LYS A 34 -10.94 -22.76 -15.05
N LYS A 35 -10.58 -21.52 -15.38
CA LYS A 35 -10.98 -20.84 -16.63
C LYS A 35 -10.12 -21.24 -17.83
N LYS A 36 -9.03 -21.97 -17.59
CA LYS A 36 -8.05 -22.39 -18.62
C LYS A 36 -7.40 -21.23 -19.37
N ASP A 37 -7.29 -20.05 -18.72
CA ASP A 37 -6.66 -18.84 -19.27
C ASP A 37 -5.33 -18.49 -18.61
N LEU A 38 -4.91 -19.25 -17.57
CA LEU A 38 -3.66 -19.02 -16.85
C LEU A 38 -2.98 -20.35 -16.49
N LEU A 39 -1.80 -20.58 -17.08
CA LEU A 39 -0.88 -21.65 -16.74
C LEU A 39 0.13 -21.17 -15.70
N ARG A 40 0.23 -21.88 -14.60
CA ARG A 40 1.25 -21.64 -13.57
C ARG A 40 2.28 -22.76 -13.60
N ILE A 41 3.53 -22.38 -13.74
CA ILE A 41 4.69 -23.28 -13.73
C ILE A 41 5.49 -22.97 -12.47
N TYR A 42 5.59 -23.94 -11.58
CA TYR A 42 6.35 -23.79 -10.34
C TYR A 42 7.74 -24.36 -10.56
N VAL A 43 8.74 -23.53 -10.43
CA VAL A 43 10.12 -23.90 -10.64
C VAL A 43 10.94 -23.75 -9.37
N VAL A 44 11.96 -24.59 -9.28
CA VAL A 44 12.95 -24.58 -8.19
C VAL A 44 14.33 -24.39 -8.81
N SER A 45 15.14 -23.57 -8.17
CA SER A 45 16.53 -23.37 -8.58
C SER A 45 17.41 -23.14 -7.34
N HIS A 46 18.67 -23.57 -7.43
CA HIS A 46 19.70 -23.30 -6.44
C HIS A 46 20.45 -21.98 -6.69
N GLN A 47 20.12 -21.31 -7.79
CA GLN A 47 20.66 -20.01 -8.17
C GLN A 47 19.52 -19.02 -8.39
N TRP A 48 19.79 -17.76 -8.07
CA TRP A 48 18.84 -16.69 -8.38
C TRP A 48 18.72 -16.46 -9.88
N ILE A 49 17.48 -16.41 -10.35
CA ILE A 49 17.17 -16.11 -11.76
C ILE A 49 16.64 -14.69 -11.85
N HIS A 50 17.31 -13.85 -12.64
CA HIS A 50 16.87 -12.47 -12.84
C HIS A 50 15.51 -12.42 -13.53
N LYS A 51 14.60 -11.60 -13.02
CA LYS A 51 13.20 -11.49 -13.51
C LYS A 51 13.07 -11.24 -15.01
N LYS A 52 14.03 -10.57 -15.63
CA LYS A 52 14.00 -10.39 -17.09
C LYS A 52 13.97 -11.72 -17.84
N TYR A 53 14.70 -12.74 -17.36
CA TYR A 53 14.73 -14.06 -17.98
C TYR A 53 13.44 -14.82 -17.72
N ILE A 54 12.86 -14.68 -16.52
CA ILE A 54 11.56 -15.26 -16.21
C ILE A 54 10.47 -14.69 -17.13
N TYR A 55 10.39 -13.37 -17.27
CA TYR A 55 9.40 -12.73 -18.15
C TYR A 55 9.63 -13.04 -19.63
N GLN A 56 10.89 -13.17 -20.05
CA GLN A 56 11.22 -13.60 -21.40
C GLN A 56 10.77 -15.04 -21.63
N LEU A 57 11.01 -15.93 -20.68
CA LEU A 57 10.62 -17.33 -20.73
C LEU A 57 9.11 -17.51 -20.75
N GLU A 58 8.36 -16.79 -19.88
CA GLU A 58 6.91 -16.76 -19.89
C GLU A 58 6.39 -16.43 -21.30
N ARG A 59 6.93 -15.39 -21.95
CA ARG A 59 6.57 -14.98 -23.30
C ARG A 59 6.92 -16.03 -24.35
N GLN A 60 8.14 -16.61 -24.29
CA GLN A 60 8.55 -17.65 -25.23
C GLN A 60 7.66 -18.88 -25.16
N ILE A 61 7.23 -19.29 -23.95
CA ILE A 61 6.30 -20.40 -23.78
C ILE A 61 4.94 -20.07 -24.40
N GLU A 62 4.42 -18.85 -24.15
CA GLU A 62 3.15 -18.39 -24.75
C GLU A 62 3.23 -18.40 -26.29
N GLU A 63 4.27 -17.82 -26.85
CA GLU A 63 4.45 -17.66 -28.30
C GLU A 63 4.73 -18.99 -29.02
N GLN A 64 5.55 -19.88 -28.46
CA GLN A 64 5.97 -21.11 -29.13
C GLN A 64 5.00 -22.26 -28.89
N LEU A 65 4.46 -22.41 -27.67
CA LEU A 65 3.66 -23.58 -27.32
C LEU A 65 2.15 -23.30 -27.32
N PHE A 66 1.75 -22.05 -27.12
CA PHE A 66 0.33 -21.67 -26.94
C PHE A 66 -0.13 -20.54 -27.86
N SER A 67 0.56 -20.32 -28.98
CA SER A 67 0.26 -19.23 -29.93
C SER A 67 -1.19 -19.15 -30.39
N ASN A 68 -1.87 -20.31 -30.46
CA ASN A 68 -3.28 -20.41 -30.91
C ASN A 68 -4.31 -20.43 -29.77
N VAL A 69 -3.86 -20.29 -28.53
CA VAL A 69 -4.73 -20.36 -27.35
C VAL A 69 -4.53 -19.08 -26.51
N PRO A 70 -5.61 -18.39 -26.08
CA PRO A 70 -5.47 -17.22 -25.22
C PRO A 70 -5.10 -17.63 -23.77
N LEU A 71 -3.92 -18.23 -23.62
CA LEU A 71 -3.38 -18.74 -22.38
C LEU A 71 -2.19 -17.88 -21.95
N ARG A 72 -2.30 -17.27 -20.76
CA ARG A 72 -1.16 -16.59 -20.15
C ARG A 72 -0.33 -17.57 -19.34
N VAL A 73 0.97 -17.40 -19.37
CA VAL A 73 1.91 -18.19 -18.59
C VAL A 73 2.47 -17.38 -17.44
N LYS A 74 2.51 -17.98 -16.26
CA LYS A 74 3.14 -17.41 -15.08
C LYS A 74 4.09 -18.40 -14.45
N ILE A 75 5.36 -18.03 -14.35
CA ILE A 75 6.37 -18.80 -13.66
C ILE A 75 6.43 -18.33 -12.20
N ILE A 76 6.38 -19.28 -11.29
CA ILE A 76 6.47 -19.07 -9.85
C ILE A 76 7.73 -19.79 -9.38
N GLU A 77 8.73 -19.00 -9.09
CA GLU A 77 10.04 -19.48 -8.70
C GLU A 77 10.19 -19.64 -7.19
N ARG A 78 10.94 -20.65 -6.79
CA ARG A 78 11.45 -20.85 -5.44
C ARG A 78 12.97 -21.12 -5.51
N PHE A 79 13.70 -20.47 -4.63
CA PHE A 79 15.17 -20.53 -4.63
C PHE A 79 15.68 -21.20 -3.35
N TYR A 80 16.57 -22.16 -3.50
CA TYR A 80 17.35 -22.74 -2.41
C TYR A 80 18.75 -22.17 -2.45
N LEU A 81 18.89 -20.92 -2.04
CA LEU A 81 20.15 -20.19 -2.08
C LEU A 81 21.15 -20.77 -1.07
N SER A 82 22.44 -20.65 -1.38
CA SER A 82 23.48 -21.08 -0.46
C SER A 82 23.50 -20.19 0.80
N ARG A 83 24.02 -20.75 1.91
CA ARG A 83 24.06 -20.05 3.22
C ARG A 83 24.93 -18.79 3.24
N GLN A 84 25.72 -18.55 2.20
CA GLN A 84 26.51 -17.32 2.06
C GLN A 84 25.66 -16.09 1.75
N TYR A 85 24.43 -16.28 1.25
CA TYR A 85 23.51 -15.19 1.00
C TYR A 85 22.85 -14.77 2.31
N THR A 86 23.01 -13.49 2.63
CA THR A 86 22.23 -12.77 3.63
C THR A 86 21.21 -11.87 2.92
N PRO A 87 20.13 -11.44 3.56
CA PRO A 87 19.20 -10.50 2.95
C PRO A 87 19.86 -9.23 2.42
N GLU A 88 20.88 -8.72 3.10
CA GLU A 88 21.62 -7.51 2.74
C GLU A 88 22.42 -7.72 1.44
N ASN A 89 23.33 -8.71 1.40
CA ASN A 89 24.12 -8.94 0.18
C ASN A 89 23.28 -9.45 -0.99
N PHE A 90 22.17 -10.14 -0.71
CA PHE A 90 21.20 -10.51 -1.73
C PHE A 90 20.55 -9.25 -2.34
N LEU A 91 20.12 -8.30 -1.51
CA LEU A 91 19.56 -7.04 -2.00
C LEU A 91 20.59 -6.26 -2.82
N GLU A 92 21.82 -6.16 -2.36
CA GLU A 92 22.88 -5.42 -3.05
C GLU A 92 23.08 -5.96 -4.48
N VAL A 93 23.17 -7.28 -4.63
CA VAL A 93 23.42 -7.92 -5.94
C VAL A 93 22.18 -7.90 -6.83
N TYR A 94 21.01 -8.16 -6.28
CA TYR A 94 19.79 -8.42 -7.07
C TYR A 94 18.75 -7.29 -7.04
N ARG A 95 19.08 -6.13 -6.49
CA ARG A 95 18.21 -4.95 -6.49
C ARG A 95 17.61 -4.61 -7.85
N PRO A 96 18.36 -4.68 -9.00
CA PRO A 96 17.76 -4.41 -10.30
C PRO A 96 16.65 -5.39 -10.69
N SER A 97 16.75 -6.65 -10.29
CA SER A 97 15.73 -7.66 -10.53
C SER A 97 14.46 -7.41 -9.71
N ILE A 98 14.63 -7.02 -8.43
CA ILE A 98 13.53 -6.67 -7.54
C ILE A 98 12.80 -5.42 -8.05
N LEU A 99 13.54 -4.39 -8.44
CA LEU A 99 12.97 -3.18 -9.06
C LEU A 99 12.17 -3.49 -10.33
N LEU A 100 12.67 -4.40 -11.17
CA LEU A 100 11.95 -4.81 -12.38
C LEU A 100 10.64 -5.52 -12.01
N GLU A 101 10.63 -6.35 -10.99
CA GLU A 101 9.42 -7.01 -10.50
C GLU A 101 8.42 -6.02 -9.93
N LEU A 102 8.86 -5.12 -9.07
CA LEU A 102 8.03 -4.05 -8.52
C LEU A 102 7.44 -3.17 -9.64
N LYS A 103 8.24 -2.83 -10.67
CA LYS A 103 7.77 -2.07 -11.83
C LYS A 103 6.66 -2.79 -12.60
N ASN A 104 6.75 -4.11 -12.70
CA ASN A 104 5.73 -4.93 -13.37
C ASN A 104 4.44 -5.01 -12.55
N HIS A 105 4.51 -4.89 -11.22
CA HIS A 105 3.35 -4.76 -10.35
C HIS A 105 2.77 -3.35 -10.40
N SER A 106 3.59 -2.34 -10.15
CA SER A 106 3.20 -0.93 -10.14
C SER A 106 4.43 -0.02 -10.28
N VAL A 107 4.31 0.99 -11.13
CA VAL A 107 5.34 2.04 -11.26
C VAL A 107 5.55 2.78 -9.93
N PHE A 108 4.49 2.93 -9.15
CA PHE A 108 4.56 3.57 -7.82
C PHE A 108 5.38 2.75 -6.84
N LEU A 109 5.19 1.42 -6.79
CA LEU A 109 5.99 0.53 -5.93
C LEU A 109 7.47 0.55 -6.31
N ASN A 110 7.77 0.54 -7.61
CA ASN A 110 9.13 0.69 -8.09
C ASN A 110 9.74 2.02 -7.63
N HIS A 111 9.00 3.12 -7.75
CA HIS A 111 9.47 4.43 -7.33
C HIS A 111 9.70 4.49 -5.81
N LEU A 112 8.75 4.02 -5.00
CA LEU A 112 8.88 3.98 -3.55
C LEU A 112 10.13 3.20 -3.11
N PHE A 113 10.33 2.01 -3.65
CA PHE A 113 11.49 1.18 -3.31
C PHE A 113 12.81 1.74 -3.86
N SER A 114 12.80 2.38 -5.04
CA SER A 114 14.00 2.97 -5.61
C SER A 114 14.53 4.18 -4.82
N THR A 115 13.61 4.95 -4.22
CA THR A 115 13.90 6.15 -3.43
C THR A 115 14.02 5.88 -1.93
N ALA A 116 13.64 4.68 -1.48
CA ALA A 116 13.77 4.28 -0.08
C ALA A 116 15.23 4.21 0.36
N GLU A 117 15.48 4.69 1.57
CA GLU A 117 16.71 4.39 2.30
C GLU A 117 16.52 3.04 2.99
N ILE A 118 17.41 2.09 2.69
CA ILE A 118 17.28 0.70 3.15
C ILE A 118 18.47 0.38 4.03
N THR A 119 18.20 -0.08 5.25
CA THR A 119 19.20 -0.49 6.22
C THR A 119 18.85 -1.85 6.80
N PHE A 120 19.87 -2.56 7.27
CA PHE A 120 19.73 -3.85 7.95
C PHE A 120 20.28 -3.72 9.37
N PRO A 121 19.47 -3.27 10.36
CA PRO A 121 19.91 -3.14 11.75
C PRO A 121 20.25 -4.49 12.37
N GLU A 122 19.63 -5.56 11.90
CA GLU A 122 19.83 -6.95 12.30
C GLU A 122 19.85 -7.84 11.05
N THR A 123 20.42 -9.03 11.17
CA THR A 123 20.53 -9.97 10.02
C THR A 123 19.20 -10.43 9.46
N ASN A 124 18.15 -10.38 10.27
CA ASN A 124 16.78 -10.77 9.91
C ASN A 124 15.81 -9.59 9.86
N LYS A 125 16.31 -8.35 9.84
CA LYS A 125 15.47 -7.16 9.84
C LYS A 125 15.91 -6.20 8.75
N MET A 126 14.98 -5.87 7.85
CA MET A 126 15.12 -4.82 6.84
C MET A 126 14.31 -3.61 7.28
N HIS A 127 14.95 -2.47 7.40
CA HIS A 127 14.31 -1.20 7.72
C HIS A 127 14.29 -0.30 6.48
N LEU A 128 13.08 0.08 6.05
CA LEU A 128 12.83 0.94 4.90
C LEU A 128 12.34 2.30 5.36
N VAL A 129 13.10 3.34 5.06
CA VAL A 129 12.66 4.72 5.26
C VAL A 129 12.07 5.25 3.97
N LEU A 130 10.77 5.47 3.97
CA LEU A 130 10.00 5.98 2.84
C LEU A 130 9.74 7.47 2.98
N VAL A 131 9.71 8.20 1.86
CA VAL A 131 9.30 9.61 1.87
C VAL A 131 7.80 9.70 2.09
N ASP A 132 7.39 10.43 3.15
CA ASP A 132 5.98 10.62 3.50
C ASP A 132 5.22 11.28 2.34
N SER A 133 4.28 10.53 1.79
CA SER A 133 3.39 10.96 0.72
C SER A 133 2.09 10.14 0.79
N VAL A 134 1.04 10.65 0.15
CA VAL A 134 -0.24 9.92 0.05
C VAL A 134 -0.02 8.55 -0.59
N VAL A 135 0.74 8.49 -1.67
CA VAL A 135 1.05 7.23 -2.37
C VAL A 135 1.84 6.26 -1.51
N ALA A 136 2.80 6.76 -0.70
CA ALA A 136 3.56 5.92 0.21
C ALA A 136 2.63 5.25 1.24
N LYS A 137 1.74 6.02 1.87
CA LYS A 137 0.78 5.52 2.87
C LYS A 137 -0.21 4.50 2.30
N GLU A 138 -0.67 4.71 1.07
CA GLU A 138 -1.61 3.79 0.42
C GLU A 138 -0.96 2.49 -0.07
N ARG A 139 0.34 2.52 -0.36
CA ARG A 139 1.06 1.40 -1.00
C ARG A 139 2.11 0.74 -0.13
N GLU A 140 2.28 1.21 1.10
CA GLU A 140 3.25 0.67 2.07
C GLU A 140 3.05 -0.83 2.31
N GLU A 141 1.84 -1.22 2.68
CA GLU A 141 1.50 -2.62 2.97
C GLU A 141 1.71 -3.52 1.74
N GLU A 142 1.35 -3.04 0.55
CA GLU A 142 1.57 -3.78 -0.70
C GLU A 142 3.07 -3.96 -0.98
N LEU A 143 3.88 -2.92 -0.75
CA LEU A 143 5.34 -2.99 -0.90
C LEU A 143 5.94 -4.02 0.06
N VAL A 144 5.61 -3.92 1.34
CA VAL A 144 6.08 -4.85 2.39
C VAL A 144 5.71 -6.29 2.01
N HIS A 145 4.45 -6.53 1.67
CA HIS A 145 3.98 -7.87 1.29
C HIS A 145 4.77 -8.46 0.09
N ILE A 146 5.05 -7.65 -0.94
CA ILE A 146 5.83 -8.13 -2.09
C ILE A 146 7.28 -8.43 -1.70
N LEU A 147 7.89 -7.59 -0.85
CA LEU A 147 9.25 -7.83 -0.37
C LEU A 147 9.33 -9.10 0.49
N GLU A 148 8.41 -9.28 1.44
CA GLU A 148 8.32 -10.51 2.23
C GLU A 148 8.14 -11.74 1.34
N LYS A 149 7.32 -11.64 0.32
CA LYS A 149 7.13 -12.71 -0.65
C LYS A 149 8.42 -13.05 -1.41
N ILE A 150 9.20 -12.05 -1.79
CA ILE A 150 10.48 -12.24 -2.48
C ILE A 150 11.50 -12.87 -1.54
N PHE A 151 11.70 -12.27 -0.37
CA PHE A 151 12.76 -12.68 0.55
C PHE A 151 12.40 -13.95 1.32
N CYS A 152 11.20 -14.01 1.91
CA CYS A 152 10.82 -15.13 2.78
C CYS A 152 10.29 -16.31 2.00
N GLU A 153 9.24 -16.12 1.17
CA GLU A 153 8.59 -17.25 0.50
C GLU A 153 9.44 -17.85 -0.61
N ARG A 154 10.11 -17.01 -1.43
CA ARG A 154 10.88 -17.50 -2.58
C ARG A 154 12.32 -17.85 -2.24
N CYS A 155 12.99 -17.02 -1.42
CA CYS A 155 14.40 -17.20 -1.09
C CYS A 155 14.63 -17.93 0.23
N GLY A 156 13.59 -18.07 1.07
CA GLY A 156 13.66 -18.77 2.34
C GLY A 156 14.43 -18.01 3.42
N PHE A 157 14.61 -16.70 3.28
CA PHE A 157 15.18 -15.88 4.34
C PHE A 157 14.15 -15.70 5.48
N ASP A 158 14.63 -15.68 6.70
CA ASP A 158 13.84 -15.25 7.85
C ASP A 158 14.01 -13.74 8.00
N LEU A 159 13.14 -12.97 7.34
CA LEU A 159 13.25 -11.51 7.25
C LEU A 159 11.96 -10.84 7.69
N ILE A 160 12.11 -9.83 8.56
CA ILE A 160 11.06 -8.90 8.96
C ILE A 160 11.31 -7.58 8.23
N VAL A 161 10.29 -7.06 7.57
CA VAL A 161 10.36 -5.76 6.88
C VAL A 161 9.63 -4.72 7.73
N GLU A 162 10.38 -3.74 8.22
CA GLU A 162 9.83 -2.59 8.96
C GLU A 162 9.91 -1.33 8.09
N THR A 163 8.93 -0.47 8.21
CA THR A 163 8.85 0.78 7.45
C THR A 163 8.77 1.97 8.37
N GLU A 164 9.41 3.06 7.96
CA GLU A 164 9.35 4.36 8.63
C GLU A 164 9.00 5.44 7.60
N MET A 165 8.08 6.33 7.94
CA MET A 165 7.75 7.48 7.09
C MET A 165 8.55 8.70 7.52
N ARG A 166 9.43 9.17 6.64
CA ARG A 166 10.21 10.39 6.86
C ARG A 166 9.60 11.54 6.06
N LYS A 167 9.35 12.65 6.73
CA LYS A 167 8.95 13.87 6.01
C LYS A 167 10.06 14.25 5.03
N PRO A 168 9.71 14.67 3.80
CA PRO A 168 10.70 15.10 2.83
C PRO A 168 11.55 16.21 3.45
N GLU A 169 12.87 16.02 3.47
CA GLU A 169 13.81 17.06 3.91
C GLU A 169 13.73 18.25 2.96
N GLY A 170 13.14 19.31 3.46
CA GLY A 170 12.79 20.47 2.72
C GLY A 170 11.45 20.27 2.01
N GLU A 171 10.40 20.90 2.54
CA GLU A 171 9.43 21.49 1.63
C GLU A 171 10.27 22.20 0.59
N SER A 172 10.40 21.56 -0.57
CA SER A 172 11.31 21.99 -1.62
C SER A 172 11.13 23.48 -1.78
N ARG A 173 12.23 24.28 -1.78
CA ARG A 173 12.18 25.71 -2.14
C ARG A 173 11.32 25.93 -3.38
N ALA A 174 11.28 24.95 -4.28
CA ALA A 174 10.41 24.91 -5.44
C ALA A 174 8.92 24.82 -5.09
N MET A 175 8.55 24.04 -4.07
CA MET A 175 7.15 23.89 -3.65
C MET A 175 6.66 25.14 -2.90
N ARG A 176 7.47 25.70 -1.99
CA ARG A 176 7.22 27.02 -1.37
C ARG A 176 7.14 28.13 -2.39
N ASN A 177 8.04 28.13 -3.39
CA ASN A 177 8.02 29.12 -4.45
C ASN A 177 6.82 28.95 -5.38
N SER A 178 6.36 27.71 -5.64
CA SER A 178 5.15 27.49 -6.43
C SER A 178 3.89 27.86 -5.65
N GLU A 179 3.79 27.57 -4.36
CA GLU A 179 2.69 28.02 -3.51
C GLU A 179 2.65 29.55 -3.38
N LEU A 180 3.80 30.19 -3.20
CA LEU A 180 3.88 31.64 -3.16
C LEU A 180 3.45 32.25 -4.49
N ARG A 181 3.88 31.70 -5.64
CA ARG A 181 3.45 32.14 -6.96
C ARG A 181 1.95 31.97 -7.18
N ILE A 182 1.40 30.81 -6.85
CA ILE A 182 -0.04 30.55 -6.95
C ILE A 182 -0.82 31.52 -6.04
N ARG A 183 -0.34 31.75 -4.82
CA ARG A 183 -0.97 32.69 -3.89
C ARG A 183 -0.89 34.15 -4.40
N GLU A 184 0.19 34.52 -5.01
CA GLU A 184 0.35 35.85 -5.65
C GLU A 184 -0.52 35.97 -6.90
N GLU A 185 -0.59 34.96 -7.75
CA GLU A 185 -1.48 34.95 -8.92
C GLU A 185 -2.95 35.02 -8.53
N VAL A 186 -3.37 34.22 -7.53
CA VAL A 186 -4.74 34.27 -7.00
C VAL A 186 -5.06 35.66 -6.42
N ARG A 187 -4.13 36.25 -5.65
CA ARG A 187 -4.29 37.61 -5.12
C ARG A 187 -4.39 38.63 -6.23
N HIS A 188 -3.55 38.53 -7.27
CA HIS A 188 -3.57 39.42 -8.42
C HIS A 188 -4.89 39.29 -9.21
N VAL A 189 -5.38 38.08 -9.42
CA VAL A 189 -6.67 37.84 -10.09
C VAL A 189 -7.83 38.38 -9.24
N LEU A 190 -7.82 38.17 -7.93
CA LEU A 190 -8.86 38.68 -7.03
C LEU A 190 -8.86 40.23 -6.96
N ALA A 191 -7.68 40.86 -7.02
CA ALA A 191 -7.55 42.32 -6.98
C ALA A 191 -8.00 43.01 -8.29
N HIS A 192 -8.03 42.30 -9.42
CA HIS A 192 -8.36 42.83 -10.74
C HIS A 192 -9.72 42.34 -11.29
N THR A 193 -10.46 41.54 -10.50
CA THR A 193 -11.79 41.10 -10.88
C THR A 193 -12.84 41.70 -9.95
N HIS A 194 -13.98 42.10 -10.51
CA HIS A 194 -15.14 42.60 -9.75
C HIS A 194 -15.64 41.64 -8.67
N TYR A 195 -15.23 40.35 -8.75
CA TYR A 195 -15.47 39.32 -7.78
C TYR A 195 -14.58 39.45 -6.53
N GLY A 196 -13.39 40.03 -6.67
CA GLY A 196 -12.49 40.33 -5.55
C GLY A 196 -13.01 41.45 -4.65
N GLU A 197 -13.68 42.46 -5.24
CA GLU A 197 -14.34 43.54 -4.47
C GLU A 197 -15.51 43.00 -3.64
N MET A 198 -16.34 42.15 -4.22
CA MET A 198 -17.48 41.51 -3.50
C MET A 198 -17.06 40.57 -2.38
N LEU A 199 -15.92 39.90 -2.50
CA LEU A 199 -15.39 39.01 -1.44
C LEU A 199 -14.73 39.81 -0.33
N GLY A 200 -14.04 40.89 -0.68
CA GLY A 200 -13.44 41.84 0.28
C GLY A 200 -14.50 42.49 1.18
N GLU A 201 -15.62 42.95 0.60
CA GLU A 201 -16.73 43.50 1.35
C GLU A 201 -17.43 42.46 2.27
N LYS A 202 -17.58 41.21 1.80
CA LYS A 202 -18.16 40.13 2.63
C LYS A 202 -17.23 39.71 3.77
N GLU A 203 -15.94 39.71 3.58
CA GLU A 203 -14.97 39.39 4.63
C GLU A 203 -14.84 40.52 5.63
N GLN A 204 -14.89 41.78 5.21
CA GLN A 204 -14.91 42.93 6.09
C GLN A 204 -16.22 42.98 6.93
N ASN A 205 -17.37 42.78 6.31
CA ASN A 205 -18.65 42.71 7.04
C ASN A 205 -18.69 41.54 8.05
N ARG A 206 -18.08 40.41 7.70
CA ARG A 206 -17.99 39.25 8.62
C ARG A 206 -17.02 39.50 9.77
N MET A 207 -15.96 40.25 9.55
CA MET A 207 -15.03 40.64 10.61
C MET A 207 -15.64 41.73 11.51
N GLU A 208 -16.43 42.64 10.96
CA GLU A 208 -17.18 43.64 11.73
C GLU A 208 -18.29 43.00 12.57
N GLU A 209 -19.07 42.06 12.01
CA GLU A 209 -20.07 41.28 12.78
C GLU A 209 -19.43 40.46 13.91
N GLN A 210 -18.25 39.88 13.68
CA GLN A 210 -17.51 39.17 14.73
C GLN A 210 -16.91 40.09 15.78
N ALA A 211 -16.55 41.32 15.41
CA ALA A 211 -16.05 42.32 16.35
C ALA A 211 -17.20 42.93 17.20
N GLU A 212 -18.37 43.13 16.61
CA GLU A 212 -19.57 43.56 17.34
C GLU A 212 -20.08 42.46 18.29
N ALA A 213 -20.10 41.20 17.87
CA ALA A 213 -20.46 40.05 18.71
C ALA A 213 -19.47 39.81 19.87
N ALA A 214 -18.22 40.22 19.71
CA ALA A 214 -17.22 40.15 20.80
C ALA A 214 -17.26 41.37 21.75
N GLY A 215 -17.98 42.43 21.39
CA GLY A 215 -18.09 43.68 22.15
C GLY A 215 -19.24 43.72 23.16
N GLU A 216 -20.21 42.84 23.12
CA GLU A 216 -21.27 42.73 24.09
C GLU A 216 -20.96 41.73 25.21
N GLN A 217 -20.13 42.14 26.16
CA GLN A 217 -20.16 41.61 27.51
C GLN A 217 -21.00 42.54 28.36
N PRO A 218 -22.12 42.08 28.94
CA PRO A 218 -22.87 42.90 29.87
C PRO A 218 -22.13 43.03 31.21
N LYS A 219 -21.68 44.25 31.48
CA LYS A 219 -21.39 44.67 32.83
C LYS A 219 -22.72 44.84 33.58
N ALA A 220 -23.02 43.91 34.49
CA ALA A 220 -23.90 44.20 35.60
C ALA A 220 -23.46 43.37 36.81
N ALA A 221 -22.71 44.03 37.63
CA ALA A 221 -22.48 43.62 39.00
C ALA A 221 -23.22 44.58 39.93
N ALA A 222 -23.83 43.98 40.93
CA ALA A 222 -24.18 44.52 42.21
C ALA A 222 -25.45 45.46 42.32
N ALA A 223 -26.50 44.93 42.94
CA ALA A 223 -26.98 45.36 44.25
C ALA A 223 -28.24 44.56 44.67
N ALA A 224 -28.05 43.72 45.64
CA ALA A 224 -28.69 43.77 46.99
C ALA A 224 -30.20 43.56 47.08
N LYS A 225 -30.50 42.52 47.84
CA LYS A 225 -31.45 42.40 48.93
C LYS A 225 -32.94 42.01 48.69
N ASP A 226 -33.17 40.94 49.43
CA ASP A 226 -34.41 40.68 50.25
C ASP A 226 -35.70 40.22 49.55
N GLY A 227 -36.13 39.09 50.04
CA GLY A 227 -37.57 38.81 50.06
C GLY A 227 -37.95 37.36 49.85
N GLU A 228 -37.82 36.58 50.91
CA GLU A 228 -38.84 35.65 51.46
C GLU A 228 -39.75 34.85 50.52
N ALA A 229 -39.59 33.57 50.70
CA ALA A 229 -40.58 32.63 51.20
C ALA A 229 -41.67 32.07 50.27
N LYS A 230 -41.74 30.81 50.41
CA LYS A 230 -42.93 29.94 50.46
C LYS A 230 -43.32 29.19 49.17
N LYS A 231 -43.12 27.93 49.37
CA LYS A 231 -44.15 26.85 49.43
C LYS A 231 -44.63 26.33 48.07
N GLU A 232 -44.40 25.12 47.94
CA GLU A 232 -45.15 23.88 48.12
C GLU A 232 -45.65 23.23 46.84
N LYS A 233 -45.36 21.96 46.85
CA LYS A 233 -46.19 20.83 46.42
C LYS A 233 -46.36 20.61 44.91
N ALA A 234 -45.96 19.51 44.57
CA ALA A 234 -46.44 18.14 44.62
C ALA A 234 -46.83 17.63 43.24
N ALA A 235 -46.32 16.50 43.03
CA ALA A 235 -46.97 15.28 42.61
C ALA A 235 -47.16 15.03 41.12
N ASP A 236 -46.59 13.92 40.80
CA ASP A 236 -47.28 12.69 40.35
C ASP A 236 -47.32 12.52 38.84
N GLY A 237 -46.77 11.45 38.42
CA GLY A 237 -47.54 10.33 37.96
C GLY A 237 -47.16 9.86 36.58
N GLY A 238 -46.78 8.61 36.51
CA GLY A 238 -47.09 7.77 35.36
C GLY A 238 -45.91 7.26 34.56
N ARG A 239 -45.37 6.11 34.91
CA ARG A 239 -45.76 4.74 34.53
C ARG A 239 -45.91 4.52 33.04
N GLY A 240 -45.08 3.60 32.57
CA GLY A 240 -45.47 2.78 31.42
C GLY A 240 -44.29 2.07 30.73
N LYS A 241 -44.03 0.85 31.23
CA LYS A 241 -43.87 -0.41 30.48
C LYS A 241 -42.97 -0.35 29.24
N GLY A 242 -41.88 -1.04 29.09
CA GLY A 242 -41.71 -2.50 29.28
C GLY A 242 -41.98 -3.21 27.97
N PHE A 243 -40.93 -3.64 27.28
CA PHE A 243 -41.06 -4.86 26.47
C PHE A 243 -39.69 -5.52 26.33
N SER A 244 -39.62 -6.71 26.85
CA SER A 244 -38.59 -7.72 26.72
C SER A 244 -38.87 -8.60 25.48
N GLY A 245 -37.84 -9.17 24.93
CA GLY A 245 -37.91 -10.28 23.98
C GLY A 245 -36.55 -10.45 23.33
N GLY A 246 -35.69 -11.32 23.63
CA GLY A 246 -35.83 -12.77 23.84
C GLY A 246 -35.71 -13.48 22.50
N GLY A 247 -34.50 -13.99 22.18
CA GLY A 247 -34.30 -14.76 20.98
C GLY A 247 -32.94 -15.45 20.93
N ARG A 248 -32.80 -16.48 21.72
CA ARG A 248 -31.74 -17.50 21.56
C ARG A 248 -32.06 -18.36 20.33
N GLY A 249 -31.09 -18.51 19.45
CA GLY A 249 -31.11 -19.46 18.34
C GLY A 249 -29.85 -20.29 18.31
N SER A 250 -29.89 -21.36 19.05
CA SER A 250 -28.92 -22.48 18.99
C SER A 250 -29.21 -23.33 17.76
N PHE A 251 -28.23 -23.65 16.93
CA PHE A 251 -28.35 -24.72 15.96
C PHE A 251 -27.11 -25.64 15.91
N LYS A 252 -27.38 -26.80 16.20
CA LYS A 252 -26.83 -28.13 16.22
C LYS A 252 -25.83 -28.50 15.12
N LYS A 253 -24.84 -29.26 15.61
CA LYS A 253 -24.04 -30.30 14.92
C LYS A 253 -24.86 -31.21 14.00
N GLY A 254 -24.30 -31.47 12.82
CA GLY A 254 -24.62 -32.62 11.96
C GLY A 254 -23.35 -33.35 11.59
N LYS A 255 -23.18 -34.52 12.19
CA LYS A 255 -22.31 -35.62 11.74
C LYS A 255 -23.06 -36.41 10.69
N GLY A 256 -22.35 -36.95 9.72
CA GLY A 256 -22.87 -38.03 8.88
C GLY A 256 -21.99 -38.30 7.68
N SER A 257 -21.25 -39.39 7.78
CA SER A 257 -20.78 -40.37 6.78
C SER A 257 -20.02 -39.87 5.58
#